data_4924f674c25cdf837e4c6fe6397d2586
#
_entry.id   4924f674c25cdf837e4c6fe6397d2586
#
_cell.length_a   1.000
_cell.length_b   1.000
_cell.length_c   1.000
_cell.angle_alpha   90.00
_cell.angle_beta   90.00
_cell.angle_gamma   90.00
#
_symmetry.space_group_name_H-M   'P 1'
#
loop_
_entity.id
_entity.type
_entity.pdbx_description
1 polymer ?
#
loop_
_entity_poly.entity_id
_entity_poly.type
_entity_poly.pdbx_seq_one_letter_code
_entity_poly.pdbx_strand_id
1 'polypeptide(L)'
;MPNTGPAPDPADIARIRRFNRAVTREAGALDASFLGRGRPLGAARALCAIGRDGRDVSAVRAELGLDSGLMSRLLRGLEAEGLVTLAPDPADRRRRLARPTAAGLREIAAYDRLSDRRAEALLSGLGRTAPALLAAMDLVATALLHDRTEIAEADPAAPAARACLAAYYAELARRFEAGFDVTLSRDPAAPDMRPPRGSFLLALSDGQPVGCVGLKGDGGPVAEIKRLWIAPSARGQGLARRLMAAAEARARALGITTLRLDTNRALAEAIALYRRTGWAEVPAFNDEPYAQHWFEKGLD
;
A
#
# COMPACT_ATOMS: atom_id res chain seq x y z
N MET A 1 6.12 25.47 3.57
CA MET A 1 7.39 26.02 4.09
C MET A 1 8.51 25.16 3.49
N PRO A 2 9.50 25.72 2.79
CA PRO A 2 10.66 24.96 2.35
C PRO A 2 11.38 24.40 3.58
N ASN A 3 11.79 23.14 3.48
CA ASN A 3 12.52 22.43 4.53
C ASN A 3 13.88 23.13 4.77
N THR A 4 14.04 23.83 5.89
CA THR A 4 15.27 24.54 6.29
C THR A 4 16.25 23.62 7.04
N GLY A 5 16.24 22.31 6.75
CA GLY A 5 17.24 21.38 7.26
C GLY A 5 18.65 21.70 6.73
N PRO A 6 19.71 21.18 7.39
CA PRO A 6 21.08 21.33 6.88
C PRO A 6 21.20 20.77 5.46
N ALA A 7 22.08 21.35 4.66
CA ALA A 7 22.33 20.87 3.30
C ALA A 7 22.74 19.38 3.32
N PRO A 8 22.24 18.56 2.36
CA PRO A 8 22.57 17.15 2.31
C PRO A 8 24.08 16.90 2.17
N ASP A 9 24.59 15.87 2.84
CA ASP A 9 25.99 15.46 2.70
C ASP A 9 26.29 15.05 1.24
N PRO A 10 27.36 15.57 0.62
CA PRO A 10 27.79 15.13 -0.70
C PRO A 10 27.97 13.62 -0.85
N ALA A 11 28.38 12.93 0.21
CA ALA A 11 28.50 11.47 0.22
C ALA A 11 27.13 10.78 0.09
N ASP A 12 26.08 11.30 0.73
CA ASP A 12 24.72 10.76 0.60
C ASP A 12 24.15 11.03 -0.80
N ILE A 13 24.41 12.20 -1.36
CA ILE A 13 24.05 12.50 -2.76
C ILE A 13 24.72 11.49 -3.70
N ALA A 14 26.00 11.18 -3.50
CA ALA A 14 26.72 10.21 -4.32
C ALA A 14 26.12 8.79 -4.20
N ARG A 15 25.66 8.38 -3.02
CA ARG A 15 24.99 7.09 -2.78
C ARG A 15 23.68 7.00 -3.54
N ILE A 16 22.84 8.04 -3.51
CA ILE A 16 21.59 8.10 -4.26
C ILE A 16 21.87 8.00 -5.77
N ARG A 17 22.84 8.76 -6.27
CA ARG A 17 23.22 8.72 -7.70
C ARG A 17 23.73 7.33 -8.13
N ARG A 18 24.50 6.65 -7.27
CA ARG A 18 24.95 5.26 -7.52
C ARG A 18 23.74 4.31 -7.58
N PHE A 19 22.83 4.40 -6.62
CA PHE A 19 21.61 3.61 -6.58
C PHE A 19 20.78 3.78 -7.85
N ASN A 20 20.49 5.04 -8.26
CA ASN A 20 19.73 5.33 -9.45
C ASN A 20 20.36 4.71 -10.72
N ARG A 21 21.69 4.78 -10.88
CA ARG A 21 22.39 4.14 -12.00
C ARG A 21 22.25 2.62 -11.99
N ALA A 22 22.36 2.01 -10.82
CA ALA A 22 22.23 0.55 -10.67
C ALA A 22 20.82 0.07 -11.03
N VAL A 23 19.78 0.74 -10.49
CA VAL A 23 18.37 0.39 -10.76
C VAL A 23 18.01 0.64 -12.22
N THR A 24 18.43 1.76 -12.82
CA THR A 24 18.19 2.05 -14.25
C THR A 24 18.77 0.97 -15.15
N ARG A 25 19.99 0.51 -14.85
CA ARG A 25 20.63 -0.60 -15.59
C ARG A 25 19.88 -1.92 -15.37
N GLU A 26 19.62 -2.25 -14.11
CA GLU A 26 18.92 -3.50 -13.76
C GLU A 26 17.51 -3.55 -14.35
N ALA A 27 16.78 -2.44 -14.31
CA ALA A 27 15.45 -2.36 -14.92
C ALA A 27 15.44 -2.43 -16.46
N GLY A 28 16.60 -2.33 -17.12
CA GLY A 28 16.66 -2.25 -18.60
C GLY A 28 16.00 -0.98 -19.14
N ALA A 29 16.04 0.11 -18.39
CA ALA A 29 15.31 1.35 -18.74
C ALA A 29 15.86 2.04 -19.99
N LEU A 30 17.10 1.73 -20.37
CA LEU A 30 17.78 2.27 -21.58
C LEU A 30 17.76 1.29 -22.75
N ASP A 31 17.21 0.10 -22.58
CA ASP A 31 17.16 -0.91 -23.63
C ASP A 31 16.15 -0.51 -24.70
N ALA A 32 16.54 -0.60 -25.98
CA ALA A 32 15.62 -0.39 -27.10
C ALA A 32 14.51 -1.45 -27.13
N SER A 33 14.79 -2.64 -26.55
CA SER A 33 13.87 -3.77 -26.49
C SER A 33 13.76 -4.27 -25.06
N PHE A 34 12.83 -3.72 -24.29
CA PHE A 34 12.58 -4.14 -22.92
C PHE A 34 12.18 -5.64 -22.89
N LEU A 35 12.91 -6.41 -22.11
CA LEU A 35 12.73 -7.88 -21.99
C LEU A 35 12.72 -8.61 -23.35
N GLY A 36 13.42 -8.08 -24.37
CA GLY A 36 13.49 -8.69 -25.69
C GLY A 36 12.18 -8.61 -26.50
N ARG A 37 11.23 -7.74 -26.16
CA ARG A 37 9.91 -7.66 -26.80
C ARG A 37 9.79 -6.58 -27.89
N GLY A 38 10.91 -6.02 -28.35
CA GLY A 38 10.95 -5.07 -29.48
C GLY A 38 10.46 -3.65 -29.15
N ARG A 39 10.15 -3.34 -27.87
CA ARG A 39 9.67 -2.03 -27.44
C ARG A 39 10.47 -1.51 -26.26
N PRO A 40 10.66 -0.18 -26.13
CA PRO A 40 11.31 0.41 -24.96
C PRO A 40 10.42 0.27 -23.71
N LEU A 41 11.04 0.34 -22.53
CA LEU A 41 10.36 0.20 -21.23
C LEU A 41 9.14 1.12 -21.10
N GLY A 42 9.19 2.35 -21.60
CA GLY A 42 8.06 3.28 -21.51
C GLY A 42 6.78 2.79 -22.20
N ALA A 43 6.92 2.17 -23.39
CA ALA A 43 5.79 1.59 -24.13
C ALA A 43 5.25 0.33 -23.42
N ALA A 44 6.15 -0.54 -22.92
CA ALA A 44 5.76 -1.70 -22.14
C ALA A 44 4.99 -1.31 -20.87
N ARG A 45 5.49 -0.32 -20.11
CA ARG A 45 4.80 0.19 -18.92
C ARG A 45 3.45 0.82 -19.24
N ALA A 46 3.33 1.57 -20.34
CA ALA A 46 2.04 2.14 -20.75
C ALA A 46 1.02 1.02 -21.05
N LEU A 47 1.41 -0.04 -21.76
CA LEU A 47 0.55 -1.18 -22.04
C LEU A 47 0.13 -1.91 -20.75
N CYS A 48 1.07 -2.18 -19.83
CA CYS A 48 0.78 -2.82 -18.55
C CYS A 48 -0.11 -1.96 -17.65
N ALA A 49 0.09 -0.62 -17.61
CA ALA A 49 -0.72 0.30 -16.82
C ALA A 49 -2.16 0.47 -17.36
N ILE A 50 -2.39 0.27 -18.64
CA ILE A 50 -3.74 0.17 -19.22
C ILE A 50 -4.48 -1.03 -18.61
N GLY A 51 -3.76 -2.10 -18.27
CA GLY A 51 -4.30 -3.27 -17.62
C GLY A 51 -5.17 -4.12 -18.54
N ARG A 52 -5.74 -5.20 -17.98
CA ARG A 52 -6.52 -6.20 -18.75
C ARG A 52 -7.92 -5.71 -19.12
N ASP A 53 -8.51 -4.86 -18.30
CA ASP A 53 -9.89 -4.37 -18.47
C ASP A 53 -9.96 -3.06 -19.27
N GLY A 54 -8.81 -2.47 -19.55
CA GLY A 54 -8.69 -1.14 -20.13
C GLY A 54 -8.85 -0.05 -19.07
N ARG A 55 -8.45 1.19 -19.41
CA ARG A 55 -8.39 2.28 -18.45
C ARG A 55 -8.47 3.66 -19.09
N ASP A 56 -8.90 4.64 -18.33
CA ASP A 56 -8.86 6.05 -18.74
C ASP A 56 -7.43 6.53 -19.00
N VAL A 57 -7.21 7.16 -20.13
CA VAL A 57 -5.88 7.61 -20.57
C VAL A 57 -5.28 8.64 -19.61
N SER A 58 -6.10 9.51 -19.01
CA SER A 58 -5.59 10.50 -18.04
C SER A 58 -5.15 9.84 -16.72
N ALA A 59 -5.84 8.79 -16.29
CA ALA A 59 -5.46 8.01 -15.13
C ALA A 59 -4.14 7.26 -15.35
N VAL A 60 -3.97 6.60 -16.51
CA VAL A 60 -2.69 5.94 -16.86
C VAL A 60 -1.56 6.95 -16.94
N ARG A 61 -1.80 8.12 -17.55
CA ARG A 61 -0.82 9.19 -17.63
C ARG A 61 -0.38 9.70 -16.26
N ALA A 62 -1.33 9.93 -15.36
CA ALA A 62 -1.05 10.39 -13.99
C ALA A 62 -0.25 9.37 -13.19
N GLU A 63 -0.62 8.08 -13.27
CA GLU A 63 0.11 6.99 -12.63
C GLU A 63 1.57 6.91 -13.08
N LEU A 64 1.80 7.01 -14.40
CA LEU A 64 3.14 6.93 -14.96
C LEU A 64 3.94 8.24 -14.85
N GLY A 65 3.32 9.35 -14.41
CA GLY A 65 3.95 10.67 -14.33
C GLY A 65 4.38 11.24 -15.68
N LEU A 66 3.64 10.93 -16.76
CA LEU A 66 4.01 11.32 -18.12
C LEU A 66 3.34 12.64 -18.53
N ASP A 67 4.04 13.40 -19.38
CA ASP A 67 3.40 14.51 -20.10
C ASP A 67 2.43 14.01 -21.19
N SER A 68 1.52 14.90 -21.65
CA SER A 68 0.50 14.56 -22.63
C SER A 68 1.07 14.18 -24.00
N GLY A 69 2.18 14.81 -24.40
CA GLY A 69 2.85 14.55 -25.67
C GLY A 69 3.48 13.17 -25.73
N LEU A 70 4.20 12.79 -24.68
CA LEU A 70 4.81 11.46 -24.57
C LEU A 70 3.74 10.38 -24.49
N MET A 71 2.72 10.55 -23.65
CA MET A 71 1.61 9.59 -23.56
C MET A 71 0.91 9.39 -24.92
N SER A 72 0.64 10.46 -25.65
CA SER A 72 0.05 10.36 -26.99
C SER A 72 0.93 9.64 -28.00
N ARG A 73 2.25 9.81 -27.94
CA ARG A 73 3.19 9.07 -28.81
C ARG A 73 3.20 7.57 -28.48
N LEU A 74 3.23 7.24 -27.18
CA LEU A 74 3.23 5.82 -26.72
C LEU A 74 1.93 5.12 -27.16
N LEU A 75 0.78 5.75 -26.95
CA LEU A 75 -0.51 5.18 -27.33
C LEU A 75 -0.64 5.00 -28.85
N ARG A 76 -0.21 5.97 -29.66
CA ARG A 76 -0.22 5.80 -31.13
C ARG A 76 0.68 4.65 -31.59
N GLY A 77 1.84 4.46 -30.96
CA GLY A 77 2.69 3.33 -31.23
C GLY A 77 2.02 1.99 -30.90
N LEU A 78 1.44 1.87 -29.72
CA LEU A 78 0.73 0.67 -29.28
C LEU A 78 -0.52 0.37 -30.13
N GLU A 79 -1.24 1.41 -30.59
CA GLU A 79 -2.38 1.28 -31.46
C GLU A 79 -1.97 0.86 -32.89
N ALA A 80 -0.90 1.44 -33.43
CA ALA A 80 -0.34 1.05 -34.73
C ALA A 80 0.17 -0.42 -34.74
N GLU A 81 0.63 -0.93 -33.61
CA GLU A 81 1.00 -2.34 -33.42
C GLU A 81 -0.22 -3.25 -33.17
N GLY A 82 -1.43 -2.71 -33.10
CA GLY A 82 -2.64 -3.47 -32.84
C GLY A 82 -2.74 -4.01 -31.40
N LEU A 83 -2.03 -3.43 -30.44
CA LEU A 83 -2.01 -3.90 -29.05
C LEU A 83 -3.10 -3.24 -28.20
N VAL A 84 -3.51 -2.02 -28.55
CA VAL A 84 -4.57 -1.27 -27.87
C VAL A 84 -5.53 -0.68 -28.88
N THR A 85 -6.74 -0.40 -28.41
CA THR A 85 -7.72 0.45 -29.09
C THR A 85 -8.04 1.65 -28.22
N LEU A 86 -8.30 2.80 -28.86
CA LEU A 86 -8.65 4.04 -28.18
C LEU A 86 -10.05 4.44 -28.57
N ALA A 87 -10.93 4.67 -27.60
CA ALA A 87 -12.30 5.10 -27.82
C ALA A 87 -12.69 6.21 -26.84
N PRO A 88 -13.66 7.08 -27.18
CA PRO A 88 -14.30 7.94 -26.19
C PRO A 88 -14.96 7.12 -25.08
N ASP A 89 -14.94 7.62 -23.84
CA ASP A 89 -15.70 7.00 -22.76
C ASP A 89 -17.21 7.14 -23.06
N PRO A 90 -18.00 6.05 -23.02
CA PRO A 90 -19.45 6.13 -23.21
C PRO A 90 -20.16 7.05 -22.20
N ALA A 91 -19.65 7.14 -20.97
CA ALA A 91 -20.22 7.97 -19.91
C ALA A 91 -19.78 9.46 -19.99
N ASP A 92 -18.58 9.72 -20.51
CA ASP A 92 -18.07 11.09 -20.69
C ASP A 92 -17.16 11.15 -21.93
N ARG A 93 -17.71 11.66 -23.05
CA ARG A 93 -17.00 11.76 -24.33
C ARG A 93 -15.74 12.65 -24.32
N ARG A 94 -15.50 13.43 -23.26
CA ARG A 94 -14.27 14.19 -23.06
C ARG A 94 -13.12 13.31 -22.60
N ARG A 95 -13.43 12.14 -22.04
CA ARG A 95 -12.47 11.15 -21.61
C ARG A 95 -12.20 10.13 -22.71
N ARG A 96 -10.98 9.60 -22.72
CA ARG A 96 -10.57 8.55 -23.65
C ARG A 96 -10.21 7.29 -22.87
N LEU A 97 -10.78 6.17 -23.27
CA LEU A 97 -10.45 4.85 -22.75
C LEU A 97 -9.45 4.17 -23.68
N ALA A 98 -8.38 3.65 -23.12
CA ALA A 98 -7.50 2.71 -23.78
C ALA A 98 -7.87 1.28 -23.35
N ARG A 99 -8.07 0.39 -24.30
CA ARG A 99 -8.38 -1.03 -24.04
C ARG A 99 -7.39 -1.92 -24.76
N PRO A 100 -6.85 -2.98 -24.10
CA PRO A 100 -6.00 -3.92 -24.78
C PRO A 100 -6.81 -4.76 -25.77
N THR A 101 -6.22 -5.06 -26.93
CA THR A 101 -6.73 -6.07 -27.86
C THR A 101 -6.37 -7.47 -27.36
N ALA A 102 -6.84 -8.53 -28.03
CA ALA A 102 -6.39 -9.89 -27.76
C ALA A 102 -4.86 -10.05 -27.91
N ALA A 103 -4.23 -9.31 -28.83
CA ALA A 103 -2.77 -9.26 -28.96
C ALA A 103 -2.14 -8.51 -27.78
N GLY A 104 -2.72 -7.39 -27.36
CA GLY A 104 -2.27 -6.64 -26.17
C GLY A 104 -2.34 -7.47 -24.89
N LEU A 105 -3.40 -8.23 -24.67
CA LEU A 105 -3.52 -9.14 -23.52
C LEU A 105 -2.44 -10.22 -23.50
N ARG A 106 -2.12 -10.81 -24.68
CA ARG A 106 -1.01 -11.76 -24.76
C ARG A 106 0.33 -11.13 -24.47
N GLU A 107 0.52 -9.88 -24.90
CA GLU A 107 1.74 -9.13 -24.68
C GLU A 107 1.93 -8.75 -23.20
N ILE A 108 0.87 -8.27 -22.53
CA ILE A 108 0.86 -8.03 -21.06
C ILE A 108 1.27 -9.31 -20.32
N ALA A 109 0.63 -10.45 -20.64
CA ALA A 109 0.97 -11.72 -20.03
C ALA A 109 2.41 -12.18 -20.32
N ALA A 110 2.99 -11.79 -21.47
CA ALA A 110 4.39 -12.06 -21.78
C ALA A 110 5.33 -11.21 -20.94
N TYR A 111 5.02 -9.91 -20.71
CA TYR A 111 5.78 -9.05 -19.82
C TYR A 111 5.73 -9.54 -18.38
N ASP A 112 4.55 -9.93 -17.87
CA ASP A 112 4.41 -10.50 -16.53
C ASP A 112 5.37 -11.68 -16.35
N ARG A 113 5.28 -12.71 -17.21
CA ARG A 113 6.14 -13.91 -17.14
C ARG A 113 7.64 -13.63 -17.28
N LEU A 114 8.03 -12.64 -18.10
CA LEU A 114 9.44 -12.29 -18.29
C LEU A 114 9.97 -11.50 -17.08
N SER A 115 9.16 -10.64 -16.50
CA SER A 115 9.48 -9.92 -15.27
C SER A 115 9.63 -10.87 -14.08
N ASP A 116 8.71 -11.85 -13.94
CA ASP A 116 8.79 -12.89 -12.91
C ASP A 116 10.09 -13.68 -13.02
N ARG A 117 10.44 -14.16 -14.23
CA ARG A 117 11.69 -14.89 -14.45
C ARG A 117 12.93 -14.06 -14.14
N ARG A 118 12.91 -12.75 -14.42
CA ARG A 118 14.01 -11.85 -14.08
C ARG A 118 14.15 -11.70 -12.57
N ALA A 119 13.03 -11.54 -11.87
CA ALA A 119 13.00 -11.48 -10.41
C ALA A 119 13.48 -12.79 -9.77
N GLU A 120 13.04 -13.94 -10.29
CA GLU A 120 13.49 -15.27 -9.85
C GLU A 120 15.00 -15.44 -10.04
N ALA A 121 15.55 -15.01 -11.18
CA ALA A 121 16.99 -15.07 -11.44
C ALA A 121 17.78 -14.18 -10.47
N LEU A 122 17.29 -12.98 -10.20
CA LEU A 122 17.89 -12.08 -9.19
C LEU A 122 17.90 -12.74 -7.81
N LEU A 123 16.75 -13.25 -7.37
CA LEU A 123 16.61 -13.89 -6.05
C LEU A 123 17.52 -15.11 -5.91
N SER A 124 17.61 -15.95 -6.97
CA SER A 124 18.47 -17.13 -6.98
C SER A 124 19.95 -16.77 -6.86
N GLY A 125 20.37 -15.63 -7.43
CA GLY A 125 21.75 -15.14 -7.34
C GLY A 125 22.12 -14.56 -5.96
N LEU A 126 21.14 -14.20 -5.14
CA LEU A 126 21.36 -13.52 -3.85
C LEU A 126 21.53 -14.48 -2.66
N GLY A 127 21.06 -15.71 -2.76
CA GLY A 127 21.16 -16.68 -1.68
C GLY A 127 20.69 -16.15 -0.33
N ARG A 128 21.53 -16.26 0.70
CA ARG A 128 21.19 -15.83 2.08
C ARG A 128 20.99 -14.31 2.24
N THR A 129 21.40 -13.49 1.29
CA THR A 129 21.22 -12.03 1.37
C THR A 129 19.86 -11.56 0.84
N ALA A 130 19.10 -12.44 0.17
CA ALA A 130 17.80 -12.10 -0.44
C ALA A 130 16.81 -11.45 0.55
N PRO A 131 16.59 -11.94 1.79
CA PRO A 131 15.64 -11.29 2.71
C PRO A 131 16.03 -9.85 3.06
N ALA A 132 17.32 -9.59 3.28
CA ALA A 132 17.79 -8.24 3.60
C ALA A 132 17.66 -7.28 2.40
N LEU A 133 17.92 -7.78 1.19
CA LEU A 133 17.75 -6.97 -0.03
C LEU A 133 16.27 -6.67 -0.28
N LEU A 134 15.38 -7.65 -0.16
CA LEU A 134 13.93 -7.43 -0.30
C LEU A 134 13.43 -6.39 0.70
N ALA A 135 13.83 -6.49 1.98
CA ALA A 135 13.47 -5.48 2.99
C ALA A 135 13.99 -4.08 2.64
N ALA A 136 15.19 -3.98 2.07
CA ALA A 136 15.74 -2.70 1.60
C ALA A 136 14.98 -2.16 0.37
N MET A 137 14.59 -3.03 -0.56
CA MET A 137 13.76 -2.66 -1.72
C MET A 137 12.39 -2.14 -1.26
N ASP A 138 11.73 -2.82 -0.32
CA ASP A 138 10.45 -2.39 0.26
C ASP A 138 10.58 -1.02 0.93
N LEU A 139 11.65 -0.81 1.70
CA LEU A 139 11.92 0.47 2.37
C LEU A 139 12.07 1.60 1.35
N VAL A 140 12.88 1.40 0.32
CA VAL A 140 13.13 2.42 -0.72
C VAL A 140 11.85 2.67 -1.54
N ALA A 141 11.17 1.62 -1.99
CA ALA A 141 9.95 1.74 -2.79
C ALA A 141 8.87 2.50 -2.01
N THR A 142 8.62 2.13 -0.75
CA THR A 142 7.62 2.78 0.09
C THR A 142 7.97 4.25 0.38
N ALA A 143 9.26 4.56 0.60
CA ALA A 143 9.71 5.94 0.82
C ALA A 143 9.53 6.82 -0.43
N LEU A 144 9.82 6.30 -1.62
CA LEU A 144 9.65 7.02 -2.89
C LEU A 144 8.18 7.17 -3.31
N LEU A 145 7.30 6.27 -2.85
CA LEU A 145 5.88 6.23 -3.20
C LEU A 145 4.96 6.70 -2.06
N HIS A 146 5.51 7.28 -0.97
CA HIS A 146 4.71 7.58 0.22
C HIS A 146 3.52 8.51 -0.05
N ASP A 147 3.69 9.50 -0.96
CA ASP A 147 2.63 10.42 -1.37
C ASP A 147 1.52 9.73 -2.21
N ARG A 148 1.82 8.54 -2.75
CA ARG A 148 0.89 7.73 -3.55
C ARG A 148 0.25 6.59 -2.76
N THR A 149 0.54 6.50 -1.45
CA THR A 149 -0.10 5.49 -0.60
C THR A 149 -1.58 5.80 -0.44
N GLU A 150 -2.42 4.90 -0.90
CA GLU A 150 -3.87 4.97 -0.82
C GLU A 150 -4.39 4.26 0.42
N ILE A 151 -5.51 4.75 0.98
CA ILE A 151 -6.24 4.06 2.04
C ILE A 151 -7.59 3.68 1.48
N ALA A 152 -7.87 2.37 1.47
CA ALA A 152 -9.09 1.82 0.91
C ALA A 152 -9.78 0.86 1.90
N GLU A 153 -11.10 0.81 1.84
CA GLU A 153 -11.87 -0.21 2.56
C GLU A 153 -11.69 -1.58 1.89
N ALA A 154 -11.53 -2.61 2.69
CA ALA A 154 -11.33 -3.98 2.23
C ALA A 154 -12.07 -5.00 3.10
N ASP A 155 -12.39 -6.15 2.54
CA ASP A 155 -12.84 -7.29 3.35
C ASP A 155 -11.65 -7.83 4.17
N PRO A 156 -11.79 -8.00 5.51
CA PRO A 156 -10.74 -8.62 6.33
C PRO A 156 -10.31 -10.01 5.85
N ALA A 157 -11.17 -10.72 5.12
CA ALA A 157 -10.87 -12.03 4.53
C ALA A 157 -10.14 -11.95 3.18
N ALA A 158 -10.04 -10.77 2.58
CA ALA A 158 -9.30 -10.60 1.32
C ALA A 158 -7.82 -10.97 1.46
N PRO A 159 -7.17 -11.49 0.43
CA PRO A 159 -5.76 -11.92 0.51
C PRO A 159 -4.82 -10.84 1.02
N ALA A 160 -4.96 -9.59 0.57
CA ALA A 160 -4.14 -8.46 1.02
C ALA A 160 -4.36 -8.13 2.51
N ALA A 161 -5.62 -8.17 2.99
CA ALA A 161 -5.95 -7.96 4.39
C ALA A 161 -5.36 -9.07 5.27
N ARG A 162 -5.50 -10.34 4.84
CA ARG A 162 -4.91 -11.48 5.55
C ARG A 162 -3.39 -11.42 5.61
N ALA A 163 -2.72 -10.95 4.56
CA ALA A 163 -1.28 -10.74 4.57
C ALA A 163 -0.86 -9.71 5.64
N CYS A 164 -1.55 -8.56 5.72
CA CYS A 164 -1.33 -7.57 6.78
C CYS A 164 -1.57 -8.16 8.17
N LEU A 165 -2.67 -8.88 8.36
CA LEU A 165 -3.01 -9.48 9.65
C LEU A 165 -1.98 -10.53 10.07
N ALA A 166 -1.51 -11.38 9.16
CA ALA A 166 -0.47 -12.35 9.43
C ALA A 166 0.84 -11.68 9.87
N ALA A 167 1.25 -10.61 9.17
CA ALA A 167 2.44 -9.82 9.53
C ALA A 167 2.28 -9.14 10.90
N TYR A 168 1.10 -8.57 11.18
CA TYR A 168 0.76 -8.00 12.48
C TYR A 168 0.88 -9.03 13.61
N TYR A 169 0.24 -10.20 13.48
CA TYR A 169 0.29 -11.24 14.49
C TYR A 169 1.70 -11.80 14.70
N ALA A 170 2.46 -11.98 13.62
CA ALA A 170 3.86 -12.38 13.71
C ALA A 170 4.72 -11.33 14.44
N GLU A 171 4.41 -10.04 14.29
CA GLU A 171 5.08 -8.99 15.06
C GLU A 171 4.72 -9.02 16.53
N LEU A 172 3.43 -9.17 16.88
CA LEU A 172 2.99 -9.30 18.28
C LEU A 172 3.65 -10.49 18.96
N ALA A 173 3.70 -11.66 18.29
CA ALA A 173 4.34 -12.85 18.81
C ALA A 173 5.84 -12.65 19.13
N ARG A 174 6.52 -11.78 18.38
CA ARG A 174 7.94 -11.46 18.66
C ARG A 174 8.10 -10.39 19.75
N ARG A 175 7.12 -9.50 19.93
CA ARG A 175 7.24 -8.33 20.83
C ARG A 175 6.72 -8.61 22.23
N PHE A 176 5.74 -9.49 22.36
CA PHE A 176 5.15 -9.81 23.65
C PHE A 176 6.00 -10.85 24.39
N GLU A 177 6.27 -10.60 25.66
CA GLU A 177 7.11 -11.48 26.50
C GLU A 177 6.60 -12.93 26.55
N ALA A 178 5.27 -13.11 26.65
CA ALA A 178 4.60 -14.41 26.67
C ALA A 178 4.22 -14.92 25.26
N GLY A 179 4.67 -14.24 24.19
CA GLY A 179 4.18 -14.47 22.84
C GLY A 179 2.75 -13.97 22.62
N PHE A 180 2.22 -14.23 21.44
CA PHE A 180 0.84 -13.87 21.08
C PHE A 180 0.18 -15.02 20.34
N ASP A 181 -0.97 -15.44 20.83
CA ASP A 181 -1.86 -16.40 20.16
C ASP A 181 -3.19 -15.71 19.83
N VAL A 182 -3.47 -15.59 18.55
CA VAL A 182 -4.69 -14.92 18.06
C VAL A 182 -5.97 -15.61 18.51
N THR A 183 -5.92 -16.92 18.79
CA THR A 183 -7.10 -17.71 19.24
C THR A 183 -7.51 -17.37 20.67
N LEU A 184 -6.59 -16.83 21.46
CA LEU A 184 -6.86 -16.35 22.81
C LEU A 184 -7.36 -14.90 22.84
N SER A 185 -7.19 -14.15 21.74
CA SER A 185 -7.77 -12.82 21.60
C SER A 185 -9.28 -12.91 21.49
N ARG A 186 -9.97 -11.89 22.01
CA ARG A 186 -11.43 -11.85 22.11
C ARG A 186 -12.17 -11.93 20.77
N ASP A 187 -11.51 -11.66 19.66
CA ASP A 187 -12.15 -11.58 18.35
C ASP A 187 -11.21 -11.98 17.19
N PRO A 188 -10.90 -13.28 17.05
CA PRO A 188 -9.96 -13.75 16.05
C PRO A 188 -10.48 -13.62 14.61
N ALA A 189 -11.80 -13.75 14.38
CA ALA A 189 -12.39 -13.81 13.04
C ALA A 189 -12.80 -12.44 12.47
N ALA A 190 -12.92 -11.41 13.32
CA ALA A 190 -13.29 -10.05 12.96
C ALA A 190 -14.57 -9.88 12.11
N PRO A 191 -15.70 -10.60 12.36
CA PRO A 191 -16.91 -10.43 11.57
C PRO A 191 -17.49 -9.01 11.68
N ASP A 192 -17.28 -8.34 12.82
CA ASP A 192 -17.80 -7.01 13.12
C ASP A 192 -16.93 -5.87 12.56
N MET A 193 -15.85 -6.19 11.82
CA MET A 193 -15.03 -5.24 11.05
C MET A 193 -15.52 -5.14 9.59
N ARG A 194 -16.82 -5.30 9.36
CA ARG A 194 -17.46 -5.18 8.04
C ARG A 194 -18.68 -4.26 8.11
N PRO A 195 -18.99 -3.55 7.03
CA PRO A 195 -20.25 -2.81 6.94
C PRO A 195 -21.47 -3.71 7.20
N PRO A 196 -22.54 -3.20 7.80
CA PRO A 196 -22.72 -1.80 8.23
C PRO A 196 -22.19 -1.50 9.64
N ARG A 197 -21.71 -2.49 10.40
CA ARG A 197 -21.33 -2.33 11.81
C ARG A 197 -19.91 -1.81 12.00
N GLY A 198 -19.01 -2.14 11.10
CA GLY A 198 -17.61 -1.78 11.20
C GLY A 198 -16.97 -1.60 9.83
N SER A 199 -15.64 -1.57 9.79
CA SER A 199 -14.87 -1.42 8.56
C SER A 199 -13.45 -1.97 8.76
N PHE A 200 -12.81 -2.42 7.70
CA PHE A 200 -11.39 -2.74 7.69
C PHE A 200 -10.71 -1.91 6.61
N LEU A 201 -9.69 -1.15 6.98
CA LEU A 201 -8.98 -0.28 6.07
C LEU A 201 -7.57 -0.81 5.82
N LEU A 202 -7.17 -0.80 4.55
CA LEU A 202 -5.80 -1.10 4.09
C LEU A 202 -5.13 0.16 3.58
N ALA A 203 -3.86 0.33 3.92
CA ALA A 203 -2.97 1.25 3.24
C ALA A 203 -2.21 0.47 2.16
N LEU A 204 -2.31 0.93 0.91
CA LEU A 204 -1.73 0.32 -0.27
C LEU A 204 -0.68 1.25 -0.87
N SER A 205 0.54 0.76 -1.04
CA SER A 205 1.62 1.44 -1.77
C SER A 205 1.86 0.67 -3.06
N ASP A 206 1.46 1.26 -4.19
CA ASP A 206 1.52 0.60 -5.51
C ASP A 206 0.88 -0.80 -5.50
N GLY A 207 -0.32 -0.89 -4.89
CA GLY A 207 -1.07 -2.15 -4.76
C GLY A 207 -0.57 -3.10 -3.65
N GLN A 208 0.60 -2.85 -3.05
CA GLN A 208 1.13 -3.66 -1.95
C GLN A 208 0.58 -3.20 -0.60
N PRO A 209 0.08 -4.10 0.25
CA PRO A 209 -0.44 -3.74 1.55
C PRO A 209 0.70 -3.39 2.52
N VAL A 210 0.75 -2.13 2.96
CA VAL A 210 1.78 -1.58 3.85
C VAL A 210 1.24 -1.14 5.21
N GLY A 211 -0.03 -1.36 5.49
CA GLY A 211 -0.64 -1.11 6.79
C GLY A 211 -2.12 -1.43 6.81
N CYS A 212 -2.67 -1.59 7.99
CA CYS A 212 -4.09 -1.82 8.18
C CYS A 212 -4.60 -1.25 9.51
N VAL A 213 -5.92 -1.08 9.60
CA VAL A 213 -6.65 -0.80 10.82
C VAL A 213 -8.07 -1.35 10.71
N GLY A 214 -8.57 -1.97 11.77
CA GLY A 214 -9.96 -2.42 11.90
C GLY A 214 -10.76 -1.45 12.76
N LEU A 215 -11.98 -1.17 12.33
CA LEU A 215 -13.04 -0.54 13.11
C LEU A 215 -14.07 -1.61 13.41
N LYS A 216 -14.20 -2.01 14.67
CA LYS A 216 -15.13 -3.02 15.14
C LYS A 216 -16.29 -2.35 15.84
N GLY A 217 -17.50 -2.50 15.32
CA GLY A 217 -18.72 -1.99 15.92
C GLY A 217 -19.78 -3.06 16.05
N ASP A 218 -20.77 -2.81 16.89
CA ASP A 218 -21.96 -3.63 17.08
C ASP A 218 -23.22 -3.01 16.46
N GLY A 219 -23.09 -1.82 15.88
CA GLY A 219 -24.20 -1.01 15.34
C GLY A 219 -24.66 0.08 16.30
N GLY A 220 -24.06 0.18 17.48
CA GLY A 220 -24.28 1.25 18.46
C GLY A 220 -23.37 2.46 18.27
N PRO A 221 -23.42 3.44 19.20
CA PRO A 221 -22.64 4.67 19.12
C PRO A 221 -21.16 4.50 19.51
N VAL A 222 -20.75 3.32 19.97
CA VAL A 222 -19.37 3.03 20.41
C VAL A 222 -18.78 1.95 19.51
N ALA A 223 -17.52 2.15 19.08
CA ALA A 223 -16.77 1.13 18.35
C ALA A 223 -15.32 1.04 18.84
N GLU A 224 -14.67 -0.07 18.55
CA GLU A 224 -13.29 -0.32 18.91
C GLU A 224 -12.36 -0.23 17.70
N ILE A 225 -11.25 0.49 17.84
CA ILE A 225 -10.12 0.41 16.91
C ILE A 225 -9.30 -0.82 17.25
N LYS A 226 -9.09 -1.68 16.29
CA LYS A 226 -8.34 -2.93 16.43
C LYS A 226 -7.30 -3.07 15.32
N ARG A 227 -6.23 -3.82 15.58
CA ARG A 227 -5.30 -4.32 14.56
C ARG A 227 -4.62 -3.20 13.75
N LEU A 228 -4.34 -2.05 14.39
CA LEU A 228 -3.52 -1.02 13.76
C LEU A 228 -2.09 -1.58 13.57
N TRP A 229 -1.69 -1.68 12.33
CA TRP A 229 -0.35 -2.14 11.97
C TRP A 229 0.21 -1.38 10.78
N ILE A 230 1.50 -1.11 10.81
CA ILE A 230 2.26 -0.49 9.73
C ILE A 230 3.46 -1.35 9.43
N ALA A 231 3.63 -1.70 8.16
CA ALA A 231 4.82 -2.42 7.70
C ALA A 231 6.10 -1.68 8.10
N PRO A 232 7.16 -2.38 8.52
CA PRO A 232 8.42 -1.75 8.91
C PRO A 232 8.95 -0.76 7.86
N SER A 233 8.78 -1.06 6.57
CA SER A 233 9.16 -0.20 5.44
C SER A 233 8.39 1.13 5.35
N ALA A 234 7.19 1.22 5.94
CA ALA A 234 6.32 2.39 5.89
C ALA A 234 6.28 3.20 7.19
N ARG A 235 7.07 2.80 8.21
CA ARG A 235 7.12 3.50 9.50
C ARG A 235 7.86 4.83 9.38
N GLY A 236 7.57 5.74 10.31
CA GLY A 236 8.18 7.07 10.33
C GLY A 236 7.64 8.07 9.30
N GLN A 237 6.74 7.63 8.41
CA GLN A 237 6.17 8.43 7.32
C GLN A 237 4.75 8.96 7.62
N GLY A 238 4.31 8.91 8.88
CA GLY A 238 2.99 9.41 9.30
C GLY A 238 1.80 8.53 8.92
N LEU A 239 2.03 7.34 8.34
CA LEU A 239 0.96 6.47 7.83
C LEU A 239 0.00 5.99 8.93
N ALA A 240 0.49 5.68 10.13
CA ALA A 240 -0.36 5.32 11.27
C ALA A 240 -1.38 6.41 11.60
N ARG A 241 -0.96 7.69 11.60
CA ARG A 241 -1.87 8.82 11.81
C ARG A 241 -2.90 8.94 10.69
N ARG A 242 -2.51 8.71 9.44
CA ARG A 242 -3.43 8.73 8.29
C ARG A 242 -4.48 7.62 8.40
N LEU A 243 -4.07 6.39 8.75
CA LEU A 243 -5.00 5.28 8.95
C LEU A 243 -5.97 5.54 10.10
N MET A 244 -5.48 6.06 11.23
CA MET A 244 -6.35 6.43 12.36
C MET A 244 -7.36 7.52 11.96
N ALA A 245 -6.92 8.56 11.25
CA ALA A 245 -7.83 9.61 10.76
C ALA A 245 -8.88 9.05 9.78
N ALA A 246 -8.50 8.12 8.90
CA ALA A 246 -9.45 7.46 8.00
C ALA A 246 -10.46 6.59 8.77
N ALA A 247 -10.01 5.86 9.80
CA ALA A 247 -10.89 5.07 10.65
C ALA A 247 -11.87 5.97 11.45
N GLU A 248 -11.41 7.11 11.98
CA GLU A 248 -12.26 8.10 12.64
C GLU A 248 -13.31 8.69 11.67
N ALA A 249 -12.91 9.02 10.44
CA ALA A 249 -13.84 9.50 9.41
C ALA A 249 -14.88 8.41 9.04
N ARG A 250 -14.43 7.17 8.94
CA ARG A 250 -15.36 6.04 8.67
C ARG A 250 -16.32 5.79 9.83
N ALA A 251 -15.85 5.90 11.06
CA ALA A 251 -16.68 5.78 12.26
C ALA A 251 -17.80 6.85 12.28
N ARG A 252 -17.46 8.11 12.00
CA ARG A 252 -18.48 9.19 11.86
C ARG A 252 -19.50 8.87 10.77
N ALA A 253 -19.07 8.36 9.64
CA ALA A 253 -19.97 7.97 8.54
C ALA A 253 -20.92 6.82 8.91
N LEU A 254 -20.57 6.01 9.91
CA LEU A 254 -21.39 4.95 10.48
C LEU A 254 -22.24 5.40 11.68
N GLY A 255 -22.21 6.68 12.06
CA GLY A 255 -22.93 7.22 13.21
C GLY A 255 -22.30 6.90 14.57
N ILE A 256 -21.05 6.46 14.59
CA ILE A 256 -20.29 6.18 15.81
C ILE A 256 -19.79 7.52 16.38
N THR A 257 -20.01 7.74 17.66
CA THR A 257 -19.64 8.96 18.38
C THR A 257 -18.47 8.76 19.35
N THR A 258 -18.16 7.52 19.70
CA THR A 258 -17.08 7.20 20.63
C THR A 258 -16.24 6.05 20.10
N LEU A 259 -14.94 6.23 20.09
CA LEU A 259 -13.97 5.18 19.77
C LEU A 259 -13.21 4.74 21.01
N ARG A 260 -12.99 3.45 21.13
CA ARG A 260 -12.18 2.81 22.17
C ARG A 260 -11.08 1.99 21.54
N LEU A 261 -10.02 1.77 22.26
CA LEU A 261 -8.97 0.81 21.90
C LEU A 261 -8.26 0.30 23.15
N ASP A 262 -7.73 -0.88 23.05
CA ASP A 262 -6.81 -1.46 24.02
C ASP A 262 -5.46 -1.75 23.35
N THR A 263 -4.37 -1.80 24.14
CA THR A 263 -3.04 -2.07 23.61
C THR A 263 -2.11 -2.65 24.70
N ASN A 264 -0.99 -3.19 24.24
CA ASN A 264 0.04 -3.74 25.12
C ASN A 264 1.18 -2.74 25.33
N ARG A 265 1.78 -2.73 26.54
CA ARG A 265 2.95 -1.89 26.88
C ARG A 265 4.15 -2.08 25.96
N ALA A 266 4.29 -3.27 25.36
CA ALA A 266 5.35 -3.54 24.39
C ALA A 266 5.22 -2.71 23.09
N LEU A 267 4.08 -2.06 22.85
CA LEU A 267 3.81 -1.23 21.69
C LEU A 267 3.94 0.27 22.03
N ALA A 268 5.10 0.67 22.55
CA ALA A 268 5.35 2.02 23.06
C ALA A 268 5.08 3.13 22.00
N GLU A 269 5.39 2.88 20.74
CA GLU A 269 5.13 3.82 19.63
C GLU A 269 3.64 4.01 19.35
N ALA A 270 2.81 2.99 19.54
CA ALA A 270 1.36 3.07 19.40
C ALA A 270 0.76 3.87 20.57
N ILE A 271 1.19 3.60 21.82
CA ILE A 271 0.79 4.37 23.00
C ILE A 271 1.14 5.85 22.82
N ALA A 272 2.36 6.15 22.36
CA ALA A 272 2.78 7.52 22.08
C ALA A 272 1.95 8.18 20.96
N LEU A 273 1.53 7.43 19.93
CA LEU A 273 0.63 7.92 18.88
C LEU A 273 -0.73 8.31 19.48
N TYR A 274 -1.36 7.43 20.25
CA TYR A 274 -2.68 7.68 20.85
C TYR A 274 -2.67 8.92 21.72
N ARG A 275 -1.71 9.04 22.64
CA ARG A 275 -1.57 10.23 23.52
C ARG A 275 -1.41 11.53 22.72
N ARG A 276 -0.67 11.51 21.61
CA ARG A 276 -0.47 12.69 20.75
C ARG A 276 -1.65 13.04 19.84
N THR A 277 -2.58 12.11 19.65
CA THR A 277 -3.71 12.30 18.72
C THR A 277 -5.06 12.46 19.43
N GLY A 278 -5.03 12.84 20.73
CA GLY A 278 -6.22 13.24 21.49
C GLY A 278 -6.99 12.07 22.09
N TRP A 279 -6.36 10.90 22.25
CA TRP A 279 -6.95 9.78 22.97
C TRP A 279 -6.66 9.91 24.46
N ALA A 280 -7.70 9.82 25.29
CA ALA A 280 -7.61 9.82 26.74
C ALA A 280 -7.39 8.38 27.24
N GLU A 281 -6.45 8.18 28.15
CA GLU A 281 -6.26 6.89 28.82
C GLU A 281 -7.36 6.70 29.86
N VAL A 282 -8.03 5.53 29.85
CA VAL A 282 -9.22 5.24 30.68
C VAL A 282 -9.04 3.91 31.42
N PRO A 283 -9.84 3.62 32.45
CA PRO A 283 -9.88 2.31 33.08
C PRO A 283 -10.22 1.20 32.08
N ALA A 284 -9.83 -0.04 32.39
CA ALA A 284 -10.15 -1.21 31.58
C ALA A 284 -11.67 -1.32 31.36
N PHE A 285 -12.07 -1.40 30.09
CA PHE A 285 -13.47 -1.58 29.69
C PHE A 285 -13.74 -2.99 29.10
N ASN A 286 -12.73 -3.81 28.97
CA ASN A 286 -12.80 -5.18 28.53
C ASN A 286 -11.76 -6.05 29.24
N ASP A 287 -11.83 -7.35 29.04
CA ASP A 287 -10.98 -8.39 29.61
C ASP A 287 -10.03 -9.00 28.54
N GLU A 288 -9.61 -8.21 27.55
CA GLU A 288 -8.65 -8.65 26.52
C GLU A 288 -7.33 -9.09 27.18
N PRO A 289 -6.93 -10.35 27.07
CA PRO A 289 -5.83 -10.93 27.87
C PRO A 289 -4.47 -10.29 27.59
N TYR A 290 -4.30 -9.65 26.43
CA TYR A 290 -3.05 -9.00 26.05
C TYR A 290 -3.05 -7.49 26.33
N ALA A 291 -4.18 -6.91 26.75
CA ALA A 291 -4.31 -5.47 27.00
C ALA A 291 -3.69 -5.06 28.33
N GLN A 292 -3.02 -3.92 28.35
CA GLN A 292 -2.44 -3.30 29.54
C GLN A 292 -2.69 -1.78 29.61
N HIS A 293 -3.18 -1.21 28.50
CA HIS A 293 -3.58 0.19 28.37
C HIS A 293 -4.89 0.26 27.59
N TRP A 294 -5.80 1.14 28.01
CA TRP A 294 -7.08 1.38 27.40
C TRP A 294 -7.24 2.86 27.11
N PHE A 295 -7.74 3.19 25.93
CA PHE A 295 -7.93 4.56 25.49
C PHE A 295 -9.31 4.76 24.92
N GLU A 296 -9.83 5.98 25.07
CA GLU A 296 -11.11 6.43 24.53
C GLU A 296 -10.97 7.79 23.86
N LYS A 297 -11.75 8.01 22.81
CA LYS A 297 -11.83 9.28 22.08
C LYS A 297 -13.26 9.56 21.64
N GLY A 298 -13.81 10.71 22.02
CA GLY A 298 -15.04 11.24 21.44
C GLY A 298 -14.81 11.72 20.00
N LEU A 299 -15.79 11.47 19.14
CA LEU A 299 -15.81 11.94 17.75
C LEU A 299 -16.85 13.07 17.66
N ASP A 300 -16.38 14.30 17.65
CA ASP A 300 -17.22 15.49 17.43
C ASP A 300 -17.70 15.59 15.98
#